data_de3deff211d0b3c6593023f501a9b507
#
_entry.id   de3deff211d0b3c6593023f501a9b507
#
_cell.length_a   1.000
_cell.length_b   1.000
_cell.length_c   1.000
_cell.angle_alpha   90.00
_cell.angle_beta   90.00
_cell.angle_gamma   90.00
#
_symmetry.space_group_name_H-M   'P 1'
#
loop_
_entity.id
_entity.type
_entity.pdbx_description
1 polymer ?
#
loop_
_entity_poly.entity_id
_entity_poly.type
_entity_poly.pdbx_seq_one_letter_code
_entity_poly.pdbx_strand_id
1 'polypeptide(L)'
;MRKIIHALTFTLITVFLIASLQIRSGTSQTTTIYINPTPTIAQLNQPFNITIEVQNAENLSMWQIELYFSPTILTCTKYTVPPDNIFGTNIINPKPIINNTIGRILAFCALDANYGIDGSGTLCKIEFTPKIQGISPLDITREMTYAGTYLADPDNNLLPFTATDGIVQIGGTGFHQNTFYATYNGQQYPVIIYTNSTTIENFNYNQQSQEITYQATGPDNTKALSTTILPKTLLKPVYAILTDNKAIVYNIMENNTHIFLYYEYKHTTIQIKIRSTIPYDLNGDRKVDGVDMWLVAKAFGSMQGTPNWNPIADANKDGKVDGVDMWLVAKNFGKMWTP
;
A
#
# COMPACT_ATOMS: atom_id res chain seq x y z
N MET A 1 9.09 -80.26 3.54
CA MET A 1 8.37 -79.42 2.54
C MET A 1 7.24 -78.56 3.13
N ARG A 2 6.56 -78.94 4.23
CA ARG A 2 5.44 -78.15 4.81
C ARG A 2 5.83 -76.86 5.57
N LYS A 3 7.08 -76.72 6.03
CA LYS A 3 7.51 -75.50 6.80
C LYS A 3 8.03 -74.35 5.93
N ILE A 4 8.29 -74.55 4.67
CA ILE A 4 8.79 -73.52 3.73
C ILE A 4 7.62 -72.74 3.10
N ILE A 5 6.46 -73.36 2.97
CA ILE A 5 5.26 -72.76 2.35
C ILE A 5 4.64 -71.68 3.26
N HIS A 6 4.74 -71.84 4.60
CA HIS A 6 4.19 -70.86 5.54
C HIS A 6 5.06 -69.59 5.68
N ALA A 7 6.35 -69.67 5.42
CA ALA A 7 7.25 -68.51 5.45
C ALA A 7 7.11 -67.62 4.22
N LEU A 8 6.78 -68.20 3.05
CA LEU A 8 6.61 -67.44 1.81
C LEU A 8 5.24 -66.72 1.75
N THR A 9 4.19 -67.26 2.37
CA THR A 9 2.87 -66.59 2.43
C THR A 9 2.86 -65.44 3.41
N PHE A 10 3.62 -65.46 4.49
CA PHE A 10 3.68 -64.38 5.47
C PHE A 10 4.49 -63.20 4.98
N THR A 11 5.53 -63.43 4.18
CA THR A 11 6.34 -62.35 3.57
C THR A 11 5.62 -61.65 2.43
N LEU A 12 4.72 -62.33 1.69
CA LEU A 12 3.96 -61.72 0.61
C LEU A 12 2.82 -60.81 1.13
N ILE A 13 2.21 -61.16 2.28
CA ILE A 13 1.14 -60.33 2.89
C ILE A 13 1.71 -59.07 3.52
N THR A 14 2.91 -59.09 4.10
CA THR A 14 3.55 -57.89 4.67
C THR A 14 4.05 -56.91 3.59
N VAL A 15 4.44 -57.39 2.42
CA VAL A 15 4.84 -56.50 1.30
C VAL A 15 3.62 -55.82 0.67
N PHE A 16 2.45 -56.44 0.65
CA PHE A 16 1.23 -55.83 0.12
C PHE A 16 0.57 -54.81 1.09
N LEU A 17 0.83 -54.88 2.40
CA LEU A 17 0.30 -53.94 3.35
C LEU A 17 1.13 -52.65 3.47
N ILE A 18 2.37 -52.64 3.00
CA ILE A 18 3.24 -51.43 3.02
C ILE A 18 3.05 -50.59 1.75
N ALA A 19 2.47 -51.14 0.68
CA ALA A 19 2.28 -50.43 -0.58
C ALA A 19 1.05 -49.51 -0.64
N SER A 20 0.23 -49.47 0.41
CA SER A 20 -1.02 -48.68 0.43
C SER A 20 -1.01 -47.41 1.31
N LEU A 21 0.11 -47.05 1.95
CA LEU A 21 0.27 -45.77 2.61
C LEU A 21 1.15 -44.85 1.76
N GLN A 22 0.75 -44.57 0.56
CA GLN A 22 1.15 -43.34 -0.13
C GLN A 22 0.36 -42.19 0.55
N ILE A 23 0.88 -41.64 1.66
CA ILE A 23 0.48 -40.34 2.12
C ILE A 23 0.87 -39.39 0.99
N ARG A 24 -0.09 -39.01 0.17
CA ARG A 24 0.04 -37.80 -0.66
C ARG A 24 0.18 -36.66 0.34
N SER A 25 1.37 -36.25 0.66
CA SER A 25 1.65 -34.92 1.15
C SER A 25 1.26 -33.96 0.03
N GLY A 26 -0.03 -33.67 -0.07
CA GLY A 26 -0.49 -32.51 -0.83
C GLY A 26 0.12 -31.32 -0.12
N THR A 27 1.05 -30.64 -0.76
CA THR A 27 1.40 -29.29 -0.37
C THR A 27 0.12 -28.48 -0.53
N SER A 28 -0.59 -28.19 0.57
CA SER A 28 -1.72 -27.26 0.55
C SER A 28 -1.19 -25.95 -0.03
N GLN A 29 -1.68 -25.59 -1.21
CA GLN A 29 -1.32 -24.32 -1.82
C GLN A 29 -2.00 -23.24 -1.01
N THR A 30 -1.24 -22.24 -0.58
CA THR A 30 -1.78 -21.13 0.21
C THR A 30 -2.80 -20.34 -0.63
N THR A 31 -4.00 -20.14 -0.08
CA THR A 31 -4.99 -19.25 -0.68
C THR A 31 -4.42 -17.84 -0.80
N THR A 32 -4.52 -17.24 -1.98
CA THR A 32 -3.99 -15.90 -2.23
C THR A 32 -5.06 -15.00 -2.84
N ILE A 33 -5.20 -13.79 -2.29
CA ILE A 33 -6.00 -12.71 -2.86
C ILE A 33 -5.05 -11.76 -3.57
N TYR A 34 -5.38 -11.31 -4.78
CA TYR A 34 -4.55 -10.38 -5.52
C TYR A 34 -5.35 -9.47 -6.44
N ILE A 35 -4.73 -8.36 -6.85
CA ILE A 35 -5.30 -7.37 -7.74
C ILE A 35 -4.80 -7.63 -9.17
N ASN A 36 -5.72 -7.59 -10.13
CA ASN A 36 -5.44 -7.84 -11.54
C ASN A 36 -6.09 -6.76 -12.44
N PRO A 37 -5.35 -6.15 -13.39
CA PRO A 37 -3.91 -6.26 -13.57
C PRO A 37 -3.12 -5.45 -12.52
N THR A 38 -1.89 -5.86 -12.27
CA THR A 38 -0.94 -5.05 -11.48
C THR A 38 0.47 -5.16 -12.07
N PRO A 39 1.18 -4.03 -12.34
CA PRO A 39 0.69 -2.65 -12.28
C PRO A 39 -0.42 -2.37 -13.31
N THR A 40 -1.38 -1.53 -12.94
CA THR A 40 -2.38 -1.01 -13.88
C THR A 40 -1.89 0.33 -14.43
N ILE A 41 -1.86 0.48 -15.75
CA ILE A 41 -1.55 1.76 -16.40
C ILE A 41 -2.87 2.43 -16.79
N ALA A 42 -3.11 3.63 -16.27
CA ALA A 42 -4.34 4.38 -16.51
C ALA A 42 -4.05 5.78 -17.08
N GLN A 43 -5.02 6.33 -17.79
CA GLN A 43 -4.95 7.69 -18.33
C GLN A 43 -5.76 8.66 -17.47
N LEU A 44 -5.28 9.88 -17.35
CA LEU A 44 -5.96 10.95 -16.61
C LEU A 44 -7.40 11.14 -17.11
N ASN A 45 -8.36 11.21 -16.18
CA ASN A 45 -9.80 11.38 -16.45
C ASN A 45 -10.45 10.26 -17.30
N GLN A 46 -9.77 9.12 -17.52
CA GLN A 46 -10.35 7.97 -18.21
C GLN A 46 -10.65 6.86 -17.20
N PRO A 47 -11.91 6.39 -17.10
CA PRO A 47 -12.24 5.27 -16.23
C PRO A 47 -11.47 4.00 -16.63
N PHE A 48 -11.05 3.23 -15.63
CA PHE A 48 -10.44 1.92 -15.82
C PHE A 48 -10.93 0.94 -14.77
N ASN A 49 -10.75 -0.34 -15.03
CA ASN A 49 -11.20 -1.39 -14.15
C ASN A 49 -10.02 -2.20 -13.62
N ILE A 50 -10.16 -2.65 -12.39
CA ILE A 50 -9.38 -3.75 -11.80
C ILE A 50 -10.33 -4.84 -11.35
N THR A 51 -9.82 -6.06 -11.21
CA THR A 51 -10.49 -7.15 -10.49
C THR A 51 -9.71 -7.51 -9.24
N ILE A 52 -10.41 -7.96 -8.22
CA ILE A 52 -9.81 -8.67 -7.09
C ILE A 52 -10.10 -10.14 -7.31
N GLU A 53 -9.02 -10.92 -7.35
CA GLU A 53 -9.03 -12.34 -7.64
C GLU A 53 -8.65 -13.15 -6.39
N VAL A 54 -9.17 -14.37 -6.31
CA VAL A 54 -8.68 -15.38 -5.36
C VAL A 54 -8.08 -16.55 -6.11
N GLN A 55 -6.99 -17.10 -5.59
CA GLN A 55 -6.34 -18.30 -6.12
C GLN A 55 -6.22 -19.35 -5.02
N ASN A 56 -6.43 -20.62 -5.40
CA ASN A 56 -6.33 -21.78 -4.49
C ASN A 56 -7.23 -21.66 -3.25
N ALA A 57 -8.44 -21.16 -3.42
CA ALA A 57 -9.42 -21.17 -2.34
C ALA A 57 -9.83 -22.63 -2.05
N GLU A 58 -10.00 -22.95 -0.75
CA GLU A 58 -10.51 -24.23 -0.28
C GLU A 58 -11.74 -23.97 0.61
N ASN A 59 -12.85 -24.61 0.28
CA ASN A 59 -14.12 -24.52 1.03
C ASN A 59 -14.62 -23.07 1.26
N LEU A 60 -14.38 -22.16 0.30
CA LEU A 60 -14.74 -20.75 0.41
C LEU A 60 -16.25 -20.55 0.24
N SER A 61 -16.94 -19.96 1.21
CA SER A 61 -18.36 -19.62 1.12
C SER A 61 -18.65 -18.14 1.26
N MET A 62 -17.75 -17.37 1.85
CA MET A 62 -17.89 -15.92 1.95
C MET A 62 -16.53 -15.20 1.95
N TRP A 63 -16.56 -13.96 1.52
CA TRP A 63 -15.40 -13.09 1.56
C TRP A 63 -15.81 -11.65 1.90
N GLN A 64 -14.94 -10.96 2.58
CA GLN A 64 -14.96 -9.52 2.75
C GLN A 64 -13.62 -8.96 2.30
N ILE A 65 -13.66 -7.91 1.50
CA ILE A 65 -12.48 -7.19 1.04
C ILE A 65 -12.52 -5.77 1.57
N GLU A 66 -11.45 -5.38 2.24
CA GLU A 66 -11.18 -4.00 2.56
C GLU A 66 -9.98 -3.55 1.74
N LEU A 67 -10.22 -2.58 0.84
CA LEU A 67 -9.22 -2.03 -0.08
C LEU A 67 -9.00 -0.55 0.21
N TYR A 68 -7.74 -0.15 0.34
CA TYR A 68 -7.34 1.26 0.41
C TYR A 68 -6.68 1.72 -0.88
N PHE A 69 -6.91 2.98 -1.25
CA PHE A 69 -6.33 3.64 -2.41
C PHE A 69 -6.06 5.12 -2.09
N SER A 70 -5.22 5.80 -2.90
CA SER A 70 -4.97 7.24 -2.71
C SER A 70 -6.18 8.07 -3.15
N PRO A 71 -6.93 8.69 -2.22
CA PRO A 71 -8.12 9.48 -2.56
C PRO A 71 -7.79 10.79 -3.27
N THR A 72 -6.53 11.24 -3.23
CA THR A 72 -6.08 12.41 -4.00
C THR A 72 -5.88 12.08 -5.47
N ILE A 73 -5.56 10.83 -5.78
CA ILE A 73 -5.20 10.36 -7.13
C ILE A 73 -6.38 9.68 -7.83
N LEU A 74 -7.15 8.88 -7.10
CA LEU A 74 -8.25 8.09 -7.64
C LEU A 74 -9.60 8.46 -7.01
N THR A 75 -10.66 8.19 -7.76
CA THR A 75 -12.05 8.12 -7.25
C THR A 75 -12.61 6.76 -7.64
N CYS A 76 -13.14 5.99 -6.70
CA CYS A 76 -13.92 4.80 -7.00
C CYS A 76 -15.29 5.22 -7.54
N THR A 77 -15.61 4.85 -8.77
CA THR A 77 -16.85 5.23 -9.45
C THR A 77 -17.87 4.10 -9.51
N LYS A 78 -17.42 2.85 -9.49
CA LYS A 78 -18.31 1.69 -9.55
C LYS A 78 -17.69 0.47 -8.88
N TYR A 79 -18.55 -0.37 -8.31
CA TYR A 79 -18.23 -1.68 -7.78
C TYR A 79 -19.25 -2.69 -8.30
N THR A 80 -18.80 -3.90 -8.65
CA THR A 80 -19.68 -5.00 -9.09
C THR A 80 -19.09 -6.35 -8.69
N VAL A 81 -19.95 -7.29 -8.31
CA VAL A 81 -19.64 -8.72 -8.34
C VAL A 81 -20.14 -9.24 -9.68
N PRO A 82 -19.26 -9.62 -10.61
CA PRO A 82 -19.69 -10.04 -11.95
C PRO A 82 -20.36 -11.41 -11.91
N PRO A 83 -21.23 -11.76 -12.89
CA PRO A 83 -21.92 -13.06 -12.89
C PRO A 83 -20.99 -14.28 -12.99
N ASP A 84 -19.80 -14.09 -13.53
CA ASP A 84 -18.74 -15.09 -13.67
C ASP A 84 -17.73 -15.08 -12.49
N ASN A 85 -18.12 -14.47 -11.35
CA ASN A 85 -17.34 -14.54 -10.12
C ASN A 85 -17.24 -15.98 -9.60
N ILE A 86 -16.34 -16.24 -8.64
CA ILE A 86 -16.08 -17.58 -8.10
C ILE A 86 -17.33 -18.29 -7.56
N PHE A 87 -18.33 -17.54 -7.09
CA PHE A 87 -19.58 -18.08 -6.54
C PHE A 87 -20.72 -18.19 -7.59
N GLY A 88 -20.55 -17.64 -8.80
CA GLY A 88 -21.60 -17.55 -9.81
C GLY A 88 -22.68 -16.56 -9.43
N THR A 89 -23.96 -16.89 -9.70
CA THR A 89 -25.10 -15.97 -9.56
C THR A 89 -25.93 -16.15 -8.28
N ASN A 90 -25.76 -17.27 -7.58
CA ASN A 90 -26.49 -17.55 -6.34
C ASN A 90 -25.75 -16.98 -5.13
N ILE A 91 -25.83 -15.65 -4.96
CA ILE A 91 -25.02 -14.91 -3.98
C ILE A 91 -25.85 -13.90 -3.18
N ILE A 92 -25.38 -13.65 -1.95
CA ILE A 92 -25.77 -12.51 -1.13
C ILE A 92 -24.67 -11.46 -1.26
N ASN A 93 -24.98 -10.34 -1.91
CA ASN A 93 -24.03 -9.26 -2.18
C ASN A 93 -24.63 -7.90 -1.79
N PRO A 94 -24.50 -7.48 -0.53
CA PRO A 94 -24.99 -6.18 -0.08
C PRO A 94 -24.21 -5.04 -0.74
N LYS A 95 -24.80 -3.85 -0.73
CA LYS A 95 -24.14 -2.64 -1.24
C LYS A 95 -22.82 -2.37 -0.51
N PRO A 96 -21.69 -2.19 -1.20
CA PRO A 96 -20.41 -1.90 -0.58
C PRO A 96 -20.40 -0.52 0.09
N ILE A 97 -19.53 -0.35 1.07
CA ILE A 97 -19.23 0.96 1.64
C ILE A 97 -18.03 1.54 0.89
N ILE A 98 -18.28 2.60 0.10
CA ILE A 98 -17.24 3.31 -0.64
C ILE A 98 -17.07 4.69 -0.03
N ASN A 99 -15.87 4.98 0.48
CA ASN A 99 -15.52 6.28 1.02
C ASN A 99 -14.36 6.89 0.22
N ASN A 100 -14.69 7.73 -0.75
CA ASN A 100 -13.73 8.42 -1.60
C ASN A 100 -12.96 9.55 -0.89
N THR A 101 -13.36 9.93 0.33
CA THR A 101 -12.64 10.96 1.10
C THR A 101 -11.38 10.39 1.74
N ILE A 102 -11.47 9.18 2.27
CA ILE A 102 -10.32 8.50 2.90
C ILE A 102 -9.71 7.41 1.99
N GLY A 103 -10.29 7.18 0.79
CA GLY A 103 -9.80 6.16 -0.15
C GLY A 103 -10.02 4.73 0.32
N ARG A 104 -11.24 4.41 0.81
CA ARG A 104 -11.56 3.09 1.38
C ARG A 104 -12.77 2.47 0.70
N ILE A 105 -12.67 1.18 0.38
CA ILE A 105 -13.77 0.34 -0.08
C ILE A 105 -13.87 -0.86 0.87
N LEU A 106 -15.07 -1.11 1.40
CA LEU A 106 -15.38 -2.33 2.14
C LEU A 106 -16.52 -3.03 1.43
N ALA A 107 -16.28 -4.22 0.93
CA ALA A 107 -17.19 -5.02 0.14
C ALA A 107 -17.29 -6.45 0.70
N PHE A 108 -18.48 -7.02 0.63
CA PHE A 108 -18.77 -8.36 1.14
C PHE A 108 -19.57 -9.14 0.09
N CYS A 109 -19.35 -10.45 0.01
CA CYS A 109 -20.19 -11.36 -0.74
C CYS A 109 -20.16 -12.75 -0.09
N ALA A 110 -21.32 -13.40 -0.08
CA ALA A 110 -21.46 -14.77 0.39
C ALA A 110 -22.18 -15.61 -0.67
N LEU A 111 -21.83 -16.88 -0.74
CA LEU A 111 -22.58 -17.89 -1.49
C LEU A 111 -23.89 -18.18 -0.74
N ASP A 112 -25.03 -18.15 -1.44
CA ASP A 112 -26.32 -18.52 -0.87
C ASP A 112 -26.51 -20.06 -0.91
N ALA A 113 -25.66 -20.77 -0.16
CA ALA A 113 -25.62 -22.22 -0.09
C ALA A 113 -24.90 -22.72 1.17
N ASN A 114 -25.12 -23.97 1.54
CA ASN A 114 -24.52 -24.63 2.71
C ASN A 114 -23.26 -25.44 2.35
N TYR A 115 -22.50 -24.99 1.34
CA TYR A 115 -21.22 -25.59 0.93
C TYR A 115 -20.26 -24.50 0.50
N GLY A 116 -18.97 -24.81 0.50
CA GLY A 116 -17.94 -23.91 0.00
C GLY A 116 -17.48 -24.30 -1.41
N ILE A 117 -16.76 -23.39 -2.03
CA ILE A 117 -16.19 -23.56 -3.38
C ILE A 117 -14.67 -23.71 -3.25
N ASP A 118 -14.11 -24.65 -3.99
CA ASP A 118 -12.67 -24.82 -4.19
C ASP A 118 -12.28 -24.23 -5.54
N GLY A 119 -11.07 -23.62 -5.61
CA GLY A 119 -10.50 -23.16 -6.87
C GLY A 119 -10.07 -21.70 -6.88
N SER A 120 -10.11 -21.12 -8.08
CA SER A 120 -9.64 -19.76 -8.33
C SER A 120 -10.67 -19.01 -9.16
N GLY A 121 -10.77 -17.69 -8.95
CA GLY A 121 -11.69 -16.87 -9.72
C GLY A 121 -11.77 -15.43 -9.24
N THR A 122 -12.58 -14.64 -9.94
CA THR A 122 -12.84 -13.24 -9.61
C THR A 122 -13.75 -13.14 -8.38
N LEU A 123 -13.37 -12.30 -7.42
CA LEU A 123 -14.22 -11.91 -6.29
C LEU A 123 -15.11 -10.71 -6.66
N CYS A 124 -14.49 -9.63 -7.13
CA CYS A 124 -15.21 -8.42 -7.54
C CYS A 124 -14.44 -7.61 -8.57
N LYS A 125 -15.15 -6.67 -9.21
CA LYS A 125 -14.63 -5.69 -10.16
C LYS A 125 -14.87 -4.29 -9.64
N ILE A 126 -13.83 -3.44 -9.69
CA ILE A 126 -13.86 -2.06 -9.23
C ILE A 126 -13.44 -1.15 -10.36
N GLU A 127 -14.22 -0.10 -10.59
CA GLU A 127 -13.91 0.96 -11.55
C GLU A 127 -13.43 2.19 -10.81
N PHE A 128 -12.29 2.72 -11.27
CA PHE A 128 -11.74 3.97 -10.80
C PHE A 128 -11.63 4.99 -11.92
N THR A 129 -11.74 6.27 -11.55
CA THR A 129 -11.41 7.40 -12.42
C THR A 129 -10.23 8.16 -11.81
N PRO A 130 -9.09 8.30 -12.54
CA PRO A 130 -7.96 9.09 -12.10
C PRO A 130 -8.27 10.59 -12.11
N LYS A 131 -7.86 11.30 -11.05
CA LYS A 131 -8.07 12.75 -10.87
C LYS A 131 -6.82 13.56 -11.21
N ILE A 132 -5.64 13.03 -10.89
CA ILE A 132 -4.34 13.65 -11.15
C ILE A 132 -3.34 12.58 -11.59
N GLN A 133 -2.25 13.00 -12.22
CA GLN A 133 -1.12 12.13 -12.54
C GLN A 133 -0.42 11.69 -11.25
N GLY A 134 0.13 10.48 -11.24
CA GLY A 134 0.83 9.94 -10.10
C GLY A 134 0.64 8.44 -9.95
N ILE A 135 0.97 7.92 -8.78
CA ILE A 135 0.82 6.51 -8.44
C ILE A 135 -0.09 6.37 -7.24
N SER A 136 -1.11 5.55 -7.39
CA SER A 136 -1.94 5.10 -6.28
C SER A 136 -1.61 3.65 -5.96
N PRO A 137 -1.15 3.33 -4.75
CA PRO A 137 -1.22 1.97 -4.27
C PRO A 137 -2.68 1.53 -4.16
N LEU A 138 -2.89 0.24 -4.29
CA LEU A 138 -4.13 -0.46 -3.99
C LEU A 138 -3.78 -1.51 -2.93
N ASP A 139 -4.15 -1.25 -1.69
CA ASP A 139 -3.74 -2.04 -0.54
C ASP A 139 -4.91 -2.87 0.01
N ILE A 140 -4.78 -4.19 -0.04
CA ILE A 140 -5.72 -5.13 0.55
C ILE A 140 -5.30 -5.36 2.00
N THR A 141 -6.15 -5.03 2.97
CA THR A 141 -5.83 -5.26 4.38
C THR A 141 -5.65 -6.76 4.67
N ARG A 142 -4.69 -7.07 5.56
CA ARG A 142 -4.34 -8.46 5.90
C ARG A 142 -4.80 -8.87 7.29
N GLU A 143 -5.61 -8.04 7.92
CA GLU A 143 -6.18 -8.34 9.22
C GLU A 143 -7.33 -9.34 9.02
N MET A 144 -7.08 -10.61 9.35
CA MET A 144 -8.08 -11.65 9.37
C MET A 144 -9.07 -11.42 10.53
N THR A 145 -9.80 -10.33 10.46
CA THR A 145 -10.85 -9.97 11.41
C THR A 145 -12.09 -9.56 10.63
N TYR A 146 -13.25 -9.68 11.25
CA TYR A 146 -14.51 -9.21 10.66
C TYR A 146 -14.54 -7.67 10.40
N ALA A 147 -13.53 -6.95 10.86
CA ALA A 147 -13.36 -5.51 10.59
C ALA A 147 -12.55 -5.21 9.32
N GLY A 148 -11.74 -6.16 8.82
CA GLY A 148 -10.87 -6.02 7.65
C GLY A 148 -11.19 -7.00 6.52
N THR A 149 -10.18 -7.46 5.80
CA THR A 149 -10.31 -8.51 4.79
C THR A 149 -10.34 -9.88 5.44
N TYR A 150 -11.31 -10.71 5.06
CA TYR A 150 -11.37 -12.12 5.47
C TYR A 150 -11.98 -13.00 4.40
N LEU A 151 -11.67 -14.29 4.50
CA LEU A 151 -12.32 -15.40 3.82
C LEU A 151 -12.91 -16.32 4.88
N ALA A 152 -14.05 -16.93 4.62
CA ALA A 152 -14.63 -17.90 5.56
C ALA A 152 -15.30 -19.06 4.84
N ASP A 153 -15.40 -20.18 5.55
CA ASP A 153 -16.09 -21.41 5.15
C ASP A 153 -17.61 -21.34 5.48
N PRO A 154 -18.41 -22.36 5.09
CA PRO A 154 -19.84 -22.39 5.39
C PRO A 154 -20.18 -22.38 6.89
N ASP A 155 -19.27 -22.82 7.75
CA ASP A 155 -19.44 -22.84 9.20
C ASP A 155 -18.98 -21.53 9.87
N ASN A 156 -18.64 -20.49 9.07
CA ASN A 156 -18.09 -19.20 9.50
C ASN A 156 -16.68 -19.29 10.14
N ASN A 157 -15.91 -20.35 9.87
CA ASN A 157 -14.51 -20.38 10.29
C ASN A 157 -13.68 -19.52 9.32
N LEU A 158 -12.79 -18.70 9.87
CA LEU A 158 -11.88 -17.88 9.05
C LEU A 158 -10.87 -18.77 8.34
N LEU A 159 -10.73 -18.57 7.03
CA LEU A 159 -9.78 -19.26 6.18
C LEU A 159 -8.49 -18.43 6.06
N PRO A 160 -7.31 -19.05 6.24
CA PRO A 160 -6.03 -18.35 6.09
C PRO A 160 -5.79 -17.97 4.62
N PHE A 161 -5.24 -16.78 4.40
CA PHE A 161 -4.87 -16.31 3.07
C PHE A 161 -3.63 -15.44 3.11
N THR A 162 -3.01 -15.21 1.96
CA THR A 162 -2.06 -14.15 1.69
C THR A 162 -2.67 -13.13 0.74
N ALA A 163 -2.26 -11.87 0.81
CA ALA A 163 -2.71 -10.85 -0.12
C ALA A 163 -1.55 -10.22 -0.86
N THR A 164 -1.73 -9.96 -2.16
CA THR A 164 -0.80 -9.21 -3.01
C THR A 164 -1.46 -7.90 -3.43
N ASP A 165 -0.86 -6.81 -3.02
CA ASP A 165 -1.31 -5.46 -3.33
C ASP A 165 -1.10 -5.11 -4.79
N GLY A 166 -1.80 -4.09 -5.26
CA GLY A 166 -1.67 -3.54 -6.59
C GLY A 166 -1.12 -2.13 -6.62
N ILE A 167 -0.79 -1.68 -7.81
CA ILE A 167 -0.36 -0.31 -8.08
C ILE A 167 -1.06 0.17 -9.34
N VAL A 168 -1.60 1.39 -9.27
CA VAL A 168 -2.11 2.12 -10.44
C VAL A 168 -1.16 3.26 -10.76
N GLN A 169 -0.65 3.26 -11.97
CA GLN A 169 0.17 4.34 -12.51
C GLN A 169 -0.66 5.20 -13.45
N ILE A 170 -0.82 6.48 -13.11
CA ILE A 170 -1.55 7.46 -13.90
C ILE A 170 -0.56 8.47 -14.46
N GLY A 171 -0.45 8.55 -15.74
CA GLY A 171 0.44 9.49 -16.40
C GLY A 171 0.83 8.99 -17.76
N GLY A 172 1.18 9.97 -18.61
CA GLY A 172 1.64 9.70 -19.97
C GLY A 172 3.03 9.05 -20.01
N THR A 173 3.52 8.89 -21.21
CA THR A 173 4.91 8.52 -21.53
C THR A 173 5.89 9.38 -20.72
N GLY A 174 6.72 8.76 -19.89
CA GLY A 174 7.73 9.46 -19.09
C GLY A 174 7.83 9.03 -17.63
N PHE A 175 6.82 8.36 -17.07
CA PHE A 175 6.96 7.73 -15.74
C PHE A 175 7.72 6.41 -15.86
N HIS A 176 8.72 6.25 -15.01
CA HIS A 176 9.51 5.03 -14.93
C HIS A 176 9.79 4.67 -13.47
N GLN A 177 10.07 3.39 -13.26
CA GLN A 177 10.42 2.82 -11.97
C GLN A 177 11.93 2.74 -11.82
N ASN A 178 12.42 3.22 -10.69
CA ASN A 178 13.79 2.99 -10.23
C ASN A 178 13.73 2.17 -8.94
N THR A 179 14.53 1.12 -8.83
CA THR A 179 14.62 0.32 -7.62
C THR A 179 16.02 0.39 -7.06
N PHE A 180 16.13 0.81 -5.82
CA PHE A 180 17.36 0.88 -5.04
C PHE A 180 17.26 -0.04 -3.83
N TYR A 181 18.39 -0.33 -3.19
CA TYR A 181 18.41 -1.16 -2.00
C TYR A 181 19.04 -0.41 -0.83
N ALA A 182 18.30 -0.34 0.27
CA ALA A 182 18.76 0.22 1.54
C ALA A 182 19.19 -0.94 2.45
N THR A 183 20.37 -0.84 3.07
CA THR A 183 20.83 -1.85 4.03
C THR A 183 20.48 -1.42 5.45
N TYR A 184 19.65 -2.20 6.14
CA TYR A 184 19.30 -2.02 7.55
C TYR A 184 19.64 -3.28 8.34
N ASN A 185 20.47 -3.16 9.38
CA ASN A 185 20.96 -4.29 10.20
C ASN A 185 21.50 -5.47 9.36
N GLY A 186 22.24 -5.16 8.28
CA GLY A 186 22.83 -6.16 7.38
C GLY A 186 21.88 -6.78 6.36
N GLN A 187 20.59 -6.46 6.40
CA GLN A 187 19.60 -6.94 5.44
C GLN A 187 19.28 -5.84 4.41
N GLN A 188 19.12 -6.24 3.14
CA GLN A 188 18.72 -5.33 2.06
C GLN A 188 17.21 -5.23 1.93
N TYR A 189 16.73 -4.00 1.78
CA TYR A 189 15.32 -3.67 1.59
C TYR A 189 15.15 -2.84 0.32
N PRO A 190 14.20 -3.18 -0.56
CA PRO A 190 13.94 -2.40 -1.77
C PRO A 190 13.30 -1.05 -1.41
N VAL A 191 13.79 0.00 -2.05
CA VAL A 191 13.18 1.32 -2.11
C VAL A 191 12.84 1.59 -3.57
N ILE A 192 11.57 1.76 -3.86
CA ILE A 192 11.07 1.94 -5.22
C ILE A 192 10.67 3.40 -5.41
N ILE A 193 11.21 4.05 -6.45
CA ILE A 193 10.90 5.42 -6.81
C ILE A 193 10.26 5.43 -8.20
N TYR A 194 8.97 5.74 -8.25
CA TYR A 194 8.26 6.04 -9.49
C TYR A 194 8.29 7.54 -9.74
N THR A 195 8.73 7.96 -10.91
CA THR A 195 8.90 9.38 -11.23
C THR A 195 8.85 9.65 -12.72
N ASN A 196 8.51 10.90 -13.09
CA ASN A 196 8.70 11.45 -14.42
C ASN A 196 10.03 12.23 -14.58
N SER A 197 10.91 12.19 -13.58
CA SER A 197 12.27 12.71 -13.70
C SER A 197 13.09 11.84 -14.65
N THR A 198 13.99 12.46 -15.43
CA THR A 198 14.77 11.75 -16.46
C THR A 198 15.74 10.75 -15.85
N THR A 199 16.41 11.13 -14.74
CA THR A 199 17.34 10.25 -14.02
C THR A 199 17.16 10.38 -12.52
N ILE A 200 17.42 9.26 -11.83
CA ILE A 200 17.58 9.20 -10.36
C ILE A 200 18.96 8.61 -10.08
N GLU A 201 19.78 9.37 -9.38
CA GLU A 201 21.19 9.04 -9.14
C GLU A 201 21.57 9.27 -7.67
N ASN A 202 22.77 8.81 -7.28
CA ASN A 202 23.36 9.06 -5.97
C ASN A 202 22.45 8.65 -4.80
N PHE A 203 21.71 7.55 -4.97
CA PHE A 203 20.87 6.99 -3.90
C PHE A 203 21.74 6.58 -2.71
N ASN A 204 21.37 7.04 -1.53
CA ASN A 204 22.01 6.67 -0.27
C ASN A 204 20.98 6.54 0.83
N TYR A 205 21.14 5.52 1.68
CA TYR A 205 20.38 5.35 2.91
C TYR A 205 21.33 5.36 4.10
N ASN A 206 21.06 6.21 5.08
CA ASN A 206 21.78 6.26 6.33
C ASN A 206 20.89 5.74 7.47
N GLN A 207 21.25 4.56 7.99
CA GLN A 207 20.48 3.90 9.06
C GLN A 207 20.51 4.70 10.37
N GLN A 208 21.65 5.29 10.75
CA GLN A 208 21.76 6.03 12.02
C GLN A 208 20.91 7.29 12.00
N SER A 209 20.95 8.03 10.90
CA SER A 209 20.12 9.22 10.75
C SER A 209 18.72 8.92 10.24
N GLN A 210 18.38 7.66 9.89
CA GLN A 210 17.09 7.30 9.27
C GLN A 210 16.72 8.28 8.15
N GLU A 211 17.57 8.33 7.13
CA GLU A 211 17.49 9.28 6.03
C GLU A 211 17.82 8.61 4.70
N ILE A 212 16.99 8.86 3.71
CA ILE A 212 17.21 8.51 2.32
C ILE A 212 17.52 9.79 1.56
N THR A 213 18.58 9.78 0.74
CA THR A 213 18.92 10.88 -0.16
C THR A 213 19.14 10.37 -1.57
N TYR A 214 18.80 11.18 -2.56
CA TYR A 214 19.13 10.94 -3.96
C TYR A 214 19.07 12.24 -4.76
N GLN A 215 19.62 12.23 -5.97
CA GLN A 215 19.48 13.32 -6.94
C GLN A 215 18.44 12.93 -7.98
N ALA A 216 17.57 13.88 -8.32
CA ALA A 216 16.62 13.76 -9.40
C ALA A 216 16.88 14.84 -10.45
N THR A 217 16.94 14.45 -11.72
CA THR A 217 17.15 15.37 -12.85
C THR A 217 16.00 15.21 -13.84
N GLY A 218 15.57 16.30 -14.42
CA GLY A 218 14.53 16.33 -15.47
C GLY A 218 14.56 17.64 -16.23
N PRO A 219 13.67 17.83 -17.23
CA PRO A 219 13.65 19.05 -18.04
C PRO A 219 13.36 20.28 -17.19
N ASP A 220 14.25 21.27 -17.24
CA ASP A 220 14.19 22.48 -16.42
C ASP A 220 12.81 23.16 -16.41
N ASN A 221 12.41 23.61 -15.24
CA ASN A 221 11.14 24.30 -14.99
C ASN A 221 9.86 23.50 -15.28
N THR A 222 9.95 22.20 -15.55
CA THR A 222 8.78 21.33 -15.64
C THR A 222 8.39 20.81 -14.26
N LYS A 223 7.17 20.28 -14.16
CA LYS A 223 6.67 19.68 -12.92
C LYS A 223 7.18 18.26 -12.78
N ALA A 224 7.86 18.00 -11.68
CA ALA A 224 8.24 16.66 -11.25
C ALA A 224 7.17 16.05 -10.34
N LEU A 225 6.87 14.79 -10.57
CA LEU A 225 5.99 13.96 -9.74
C LEU A 225 6.77 12.72 -9.32
N SER A 226 6.78 12.43 -8.03
CA SER A 226 7.44 11.23 -7.51
C SER A 226 6.58 10.53 -6.47
N THR A 227 6.61 9.20 -6.49
CA THR A 227 6.10 8.35 -5.42
C THR A 227 7.24 7.46 -4.95
N THR A 228 7.63 7.61 -3.70
CA THR A 228 8.62 6.72 -3.07
C THR A 228 7.90 5.69 -2.22
N ILE A 229 8.15 4.42 -2.51
CA ILE A 229 7.65 3.27 -1.75
C ILE A 229 8.82 2.67 -0.98
N LEU A 230 8.67 2.59 0.32
CA LEU A 230 9.72 2.06 1.19
C LEU A 230 9.14 1.24 2.35
N PRO A 231 9.85 0.21 2.81
CA PRO A 231 9.46 -0.55 4.00
C PRO A 231 9.49 0.32 5.27
N LYS A 232 8.49 0.16 6.14
CA LYS A 232 8.40 0.86 7.44
C LYS A 232 9.61 0.66 8.34
N THR A 233 10.36 -0.42 8.12
CA THR A 233 11.59 -0.73 8.84
C THR A 233 12.67 0.33 8.66
N LEU A 234 12.70 1.03 7.52
CA LEU A 234 13.78 1.97 7.17
C LEU A 234 13.64 3.32 7.86
N LEU A 235 12.41 3.83 8.02
CA LEU A 235 12.14 5.14 8.60
C LEU A 235 11.05 5.04 9.66
N LYS A 236 11.25 5.69 10.81
CA LYS A 236 10.20 5.86 11.82
C LYS A 236 9.31 7.07 11.48
N PRO A 237 8.00 7.02 11.74
CA PRO A 237 7.15 8.21 11.63
C PRO A 237 7.51 9.22 12.75
N VAL A 238 7.40 10.49 12.53
CA VAL A 238 6.90 11.29 11.42
C VAL A 238 7.99 11.47 10.35
N TYR A 239 7.59 11.90 9.15
CA TYR A 239 8.50 12.06 8.02
C TYR A 239 8.60 13.52 7.58
N ALA A 240 9.73 13.88 6.97
CA ALA A 240 9.90 15.11 6.21
C ALA A 240 10.50 14.79 4.84
N ILE A 241 10.03 15.48 3.81
CA ILE A 241 10.61 15.46 2.46
C ILE A 241 11.16 16.85 2.16
N LEU A 242 12.42 16.90 1.80
CA LEU A 242 13.10 18.14 1.47
C LEU A 242 13.65 18.11 0.05
N THR A 243 13.57 19.23 -0.64
CA THR A 243 14.23 19.51 -1.90
C THR A 243 15.26 20.61 -1.66
N ASP A 244 16.54 20.34 -1.92
CA ASP A 244 17.65 21.26 -1.61
C ASP A 244 17.55 21.85 -0.18
N ASN A 245 17.28 20.99 0.79
CA ASN A 245 17.10 21.33 2.22
C ASN A 245 15.89 22.22 2.55
N LYS A 246 14.92 22.36 1.66
CA LYS A 246 13.64 23.03 1.92
C LYS A 246 12.53 21.99 2.01
N ALA A 247 11.76 22.00 3.09
CA ALA A 247 10.62 21.11 3.26
C ALA A 247 9.57 21.35 2.17
N ILE A 248 9.01 20.27 1.65
CA ILE A 248 7.91 20.28 0.68
C ILE A 248 6.72 19.50 1.22
N VAL A 249 5.55 19.83 0.69
CA VAL A 249 4.31 19.11 1.00
C VAL A 249 4.32 17.74 0.31
N TYR A 250 3.80 16.75 1.01
CA TYR A 250 3.62 15.41 0.48
C TYR A 250 2.31 14.80 0.99
N ASN A 251 1.81 13.84 0.24
CA ASN A 251 0.75 12.94 0.71
C ASN A 251 1.38 11.61 1.12
N ILE A 252 0.81 11.01 2.14
CA ILE A 252 1.25 9.72 2.65
C ILE A 252 0.10 8.73 2.64
N MET A 253 0.40 7.52 2.28
CA MET A 253 -0.42 6.35 2.53
C MET A 253 0.48 5.26 3.11
N GLU A 254 -0.05 4.45 4.00
CA GLU A 254 0.68 3.38 4.66
C GLU A 254 -0.16 2.11 4.66
N ASN A 255 0.49 0.98 4.46
CA ASN A 255 -0.05 -0.32 4.78
C ASN A 255 0.72 -0.95 5.97
N ASN A 256 0.52 -2.23 6.24
CA ASN A 256 1.18 -2.90 7.37
C ASN A 256 2.71 -2.95 7.26
N THR A 257 3.25 -2.90 6.05
CA THR A 257 4.68 -3.13 5.77
C THR A 257 5.40 -1.97 5.10
N HIS A 258 4.69 -1.14 4.33
CA HIS A 258 5.27 -0.10 3.50
C HIS A 258 4.66 1.28 3.74
N ILE A 259 5.42 2.28 3.37
CA ILE A 259 5.05 3.70 3.32
C ILE A 259 5.10 4.13 1.85
N PHE A 260 4.09 4.87 1.41
CA PHE A 260 3.95 5.44 0.07
C PHE A 260 3.94 6.95 0.22
N LEU A 261 4.99 7.62 -0.22
CA LEU A 261 5.16 9.06 -0.13
C LEU A 261 5.00 9.66 -1.53
N TYR A 262 3.94 10.43 -1.75
CA TYR A 262 3.68 11.15 -2.98
C TYR A 262 4.01 12.63 -2.80
N TYR A 263 4.82 13.21 -3.70
CA TYR A 263 5.27 14.59 -3.64
C TYR A 263 5.61 15.16 -5.02
N GLU A 264 5.54 16.48 -5.09
CA GLU A 264 5.77 17.26 -6.29
C GLU A 264 6.91 18.26 -6.06
N TYR A 265 7.71 18.51 -7.12
CA TYR A 265 8.77 19.50 -7.12
C TYR A 265 8.99 20.03 -8.54
N LYS A 266 9.84 21.05 -8.68
CA LYS A 266 10.28 21.51 -10.00
C LYS A 266 11.48 20.72 -10.45
N HIS A 267 11.48 20.27 -11.70
CA HIS A 267 12.66 19.70 -12.31
C HIS A 267 13.79 20.72 -12.45
N THR A 268 14.92 20.30 -12.05
CA THR A 268 16.30 20.77 -12.27
C THR A 268 17.15 19.60 -11.80
N THR A 269 18.45 19.72 -11.64
CA THR A 269 19.22 18.75 -10.87
C THR A 269 19.06 19.09 -9.39
N ILE A 270 18.21 18.34 -8.68
CA ILE A 270 17.80 18.65 -7.31
C ILE A 270 18.08 17.48 -6.36
N GLN A 271 18.53 17.79 -5.15
CA GLN A 271 18.65 16.79 -4.09
C GLN A 271 17.31 16.58 -3.39
N ILE A 272 16.86 15.35 -3.38
CA ILE A 272 15.71 14.90 -2.58
C ILE A 272 16.23 14.23 -1.30
N LYS A 273 15.62 14.59 -0.18
CA LYS A 273 15.90 14.01 1.13
C LYS A 273 14.60 13.61 1.79
N ILE A 274 14.48 12.32 2.16
CA ILE A 274 13.34 11.76 2.89
C ILE A 274 13.88 11.28 4.22
N ARG A 275 13.32 11.74 5.32
CA ARG A 275 13.84 11.41 6.65
C ARG A 275 12.80 11.33 7.74
N SER A 276 13.11 10.58 8.78
CA SER A 276 12.39 10.62 10.04
C SER A 276 12.60 11.96 10.74
N THR A 277 11.54 12.50 11.31
CA THR A 277 11.56 13.72 12.10
C THR A 277 10.62 13.61 13.30
N ILE A 278 10.23 14.74 13.90
CA ILE A 278 9.31 14.83 15.03
C ILE A 278 8.08 15.67 14.66
N PRO A 279 6.94 15.47 15.34
CA PRO A 279 5.76 16.30 15.13
C PRO A 279 6.06 17.78 15.30
N TYR A 280 5.53 18.60 14.38
CA TYR A 280 5.63 20.06 14.35
C TYR A 280 7.02 20.63 14.01
N ASP A 281 7.97 19.79 13.59
CA ASP A 281 9.16 20.20 12.85
C ASP A 281 8.73 20.52 11.41
N LEU A 282 8.36 21.76 11.17
CA LEU A 282 7.73 22.19 9.91
C LEU A 282 8.77 22.38 8.80
N ASN A 283 10.01 22.79 9.15
CA ASN A 283 11.10 22.95 8.20
C ASN A 283 11.85 21.63 7.93
N GLY A 284 11.54 20.59 8.70
CA GLY A 284 12.13 19.25 8.57
C GLY A 284 13.60 19.19 9.01
N ASP A 285 14.11 20.09 9.86
CA ASP A 285 15.49 20.09 10.33
C ASP A 285 15.75 19.23 11.58
N ARG A 286 14.70 18.57 12.09
CA ARG A 286 14.70 17.68 13.25
C ARG A 286 14.71 18.38 14.60
N LYS A 287 14.28 19.61 14.63
CA LYS A 287 14.06 20.41 15.83
C LYS A 287 12.70 21.08 15.73
N VAL A 288 12.12 21.43 16.84
CA VAL A 288 11.01 22.36 16.88
C VAL A 288 11.53 23.64 17.55
N ASP A 289 11.75 24.68 16.76
CA ASP A 289 12.39 25.91 17.24
C ASP A 289 11.77 27.18 16.64
N GLY A 290 12.52 28.29 16.71
CA GLY A 290 12.08 29.58 16.22
C GLY A 290 11.82 29.64 14.72
N VAL A 291 12.42 28.74 13.92
CA VAL A 291 12.20 28.67 12.48
C VAL A 291 10.80 28.13 12.17
N ASP A 292 10.35 27.11 12.91
CA ASP A 292 9.00 26.55 12.75
C ASP A 292 7.93 27.57 13.18
N MET A 293 8.16 28.24 14.31
CA MET A 293 7.31 29.34 14.76
C MET A 293 7.22 30.46 13.72
N TRP A 294 8.34 30.82 13.10
CA TRP A 294 8.39 31.84 12.06
C TRP A 294 7.63 31.43 10.79
N LEU A 295 7.67 30.15 10.40
CA LEU A 295 6.89 29.64 9.27
C LEU A 295 5.39 29.84 9.48
N VAL A 296 4.89 29.53 10.67
CA VAL A 296 3.48 29.78 11.04
C VAL A 296 3.19 31.28 11.07
N ALA A 297 4.03 32.09 11.74
CA ALA A 297 3.84 33.54 11.85
C ALA A 297 3.78 34.21 10.46
N LYS A 298 4.64 33.81 9.52
CA LYS A 298 4.67 34.35 8.16
C LYS A 298 3.41 34.08 7.36
N ALA A 299 2.75 32.94 7.58
CA ALA A 299 1.53 32.53 6.89
C ALA A 299 0.26 32.82 7.71
N PHE A 300 0.40 33.43 8.89
CA PHE A 300 -0.70 33.64 9.84
C PHE A 300 -1.89 34.39 9.22
N GLY A 301 -3.10 33.91 9.48
CA GLY A 301 -4.35 34.45 8.94
C GLY A 301 -4.64 34.03 7.48
N SER A 302 -3.79 33.19 6.87
CA SER A 302 -4.04 32.64 5.53
C SER A 302 -4.92 31.41 5.56
N MET A 303 -5.57 31.13 4.42
CA MET A 303 -6.39 29.94 4.17
C MET A 303 -6.00 29.35 2.82
N GLN A 304 -6.32 28.09 2.63
CA GLN A 304 -6.11 27.42 1.35
C GLN A 304 -6.70 28.25 0.19
N GLY A 305 -5.86 28.53 -0.82
CA GLY A 305 -6.23 29.34 -1.98
C GLY A 305 -5.93 30.84 -1.84
N THR A 306 -5.47 31.34 -0.70
CA THR A 306 -5.03 32.74 -0.54
C THR A 306 -3.54 32.92 -0.92
N PRO A 307 -3.10 34.12 -1.36
CA PRO A 307 -1.73 34.34 -1.83
C PRO A 307 -0.63 34.02 -0.81
N ASN A 308 -0.89 34.17 0.49
CA ASN A 308 0.08 33.91 1.55
C ASN A 308 -0.03 32.50 2.13
N TRP A 309 -0.88 31.66 1.54
CA TRP A 309 -1.05 30.29 1.99
C TRP A 309 0.24 29.48 1.91
N ASN A 310 0.60 28.88 3.03
CA ASN A 310 1.70 27.94 3.12
C ASN A 310 1.19 26.65 3.81
N PRO A 311 0.96 25.55 3.06
CA PRO A 311 0.43 24.32 3.62
C PRO A 311 1.37 23.62 4.62
N ILE A 312 2.66 23.98 4.66
CA ILE A 312 3.61 23.49 5.69
C ILE A 312 3.32 24.17 7.03
N ALA A 313 2.85 25.40 7.02
CA ALA A 313 2.53 26.17 8.22
C ALA A 313 1.17 25.78 8.86
N ASP A 314 0.30 25.10 8.13
CA ASP A 314 -0.95 24.51 8.61
C ASP A 314 -0.61 23.19 9.34
N ALA A 315 -0.26 23.32 10.61
CA ALA A 315 0.28 22.24 11.43
C ALA A 315 -0.80 21.22 11.84
N ASN A 316 -2.07 21.64 11.92
CA ASN A 316 -3.21 20.78 12.23
C ASN A 316 -3.95 20.24 10.98
N LYS A 317 -3.59 20.75 9.79
CA LYS A 317 -4.16 20.37 8.49
C LYS A 317 -5.66 20.65 8.35
N ASP A 318 -6.15 21.75 8.94
CA ASP A 318 -7.55 22.16 8.86
C ASP A 318 -7.85 23.14 7.70
N GLY A 319 -6.83 23.52 6.92
CA GLY A 319 -6.92 24.41 5.76
C GLY A 319 -6.79 25.90 6.11
N LYS A 320 -6.33 26.21 7.30
CA LYS A 320 -6.06 27.57 7.79
C LYS A 320 -4.72 27.61 8.50
N VAL A 321 -4.14 28.80 8.62
CA VAL A 321 -2.98 29.04 9.48
C VAL A 321 -3.38 30.05 10.53
N ASP A 322 -3.57 29.60 11.77
CA ASP A 322 -4.09 30.43 12.85
C ASP A 322 -3.40 30.17 14.20
N GLY A 323 -4.06 30.60 15.29
CA GLY A 323 -3.53 30.46 16.65
C GLY A 323 -3.38 29.00 17.11
N VAL A 324 -4.11 28.05 16.51
CA VAL A 324 -4.01 26.63 16.84
C VAL A 324 -2.68 26.08 16.33
N ASP A 325 -2.28 26.42 15.11
CA ASP A 325 -0.98 26.00 14.52
C ASP A 325 0.18 26.56 15.34
N MET A 326 0.11 27.86 15.66
CA MET A 326 1.10 28.52 16.50
C MET A 326 1.24 27.84 17.87
N TRP A 327 0.13 27.49 18.48
CA TRP A 327 0.11 26.82 19.79
C TRP A 327 0.70 25.40 19.70
N LEU A 328 0.40 24.65 18.64
CA LEU A 328 0.92 23.30 18.43
C LEU A 328 2.45 23.30 18.32
N VAL A 329 3.02 24.23 17.55
CA VAL A 329 4.47 24.40 17.45
C VAL A 329 5.05 24.86 18.79
N ALA A 330 4.46 25.88 19.44
CA ALA A 330 4.94 26.39 20.72
C ALA A 330 4.92 25.33 21.83
N LYS A 331 3.89 24.50 21.91
CA LYS A 331 3.79 23.39 22.88
C LYS A 331 4.90 22.35 22.71
N ASN A 332 5.44 22.22 21.50
CA ASN A 332 6.50 21.27 21.18
C ASN A 332 7.88 21.90 21.06
N PHE A 333 7.99 23.21 21.34
CA PHE A 333 9.23 23.97 21.26
C PHE A 333 10.38 23.33 22.07
N GLY A 334 11.57 23.28 21.49
CA GLY A 334 12.76 22.69 22.10
C GLY A 334 12.87 21.17 21.95
N LYS A 335 11.87 20.49 21.40
CA LYS A 335 12.01 19.07 21.09
C LYS A 335 13.01 18.87 19.96
N MET A 336 13.77 17.77 20.05
CA MET A 336 14.71 17.34 19.02
C MET A 336 14.48 15.88 18.71
N TRP A 337 14.68 15.52 17.43
CA TRP A 337 14.64 14.13 17.00
C TRP A 337 15.85 13.38 17.57
N THR A 338 15.62 12.16 18.00
CA THR A 338 16.66 11.21 18.43
C THR A 338 16.49 9.90 17.67
N PRO A 339 17.57 9.28 17.15
CA PRO A 339 17.53 8.03 16.38
C PRO A 339 16.86 6.86 17.07
#